data_3cfd9e4d4142b65e9cf0bed733ef7436
#
_entry.id   3cfd9e4d4142b65e9cf0bed733ef7436
#
_cell.length_a   1.000
_cell.length_b   1.000
_cell.length_c   1.000
_cell.angle_alpha   90.00
_cell.angle_beta   90.00
_cell.angle_gamma   90.00
#
_symmetry.space_group_name_H-M   'P 1'
#
loop_
_entity.id
_entity.type
_entity.pdbx_description
1 polymer ?
#
loop_
_entity_poly.entity_id
_entity_poly.type
_entity_poly.pdbx_seq_one_letter_code
_entity_poly.pdbx_strand_id
1 'polypeptide(L)'
;MRVAIGGISHESSTFTNVATTLDSFRERSYLHGAAIVERFTGVNTPIGGFIEGAEAHGFEAVPTMLAEAHPSAPTPRPIFDRLVGELLDGIEAAGAIDGVLLELHGAMVAEGIDDAEGHILAAVRHLVGLNMPIVGQLDIHSNVSHAMIETADVLIGRETYPEIDMAPRGRECADVLVRMVREGVRPTMALHQLPLVWGMNQVTAHPPMRQAIEYLHRIEARPGVICGSIATCFPLADIPDMGASVYVATDNDPALAQSCADELAAWIWERRADWQAPMPSTAEALQAADKAGHYPVVLADRNDNTGGGSPGDSTGLLQTFLAADLQDACVLYIVDPEAVAACHQAGVGAVLDLEVGGKASSLQGEPCSMRAEVVALSDGSFRYDGPMYSGLDGTMGPSAHIRQGGVHVLLVNKREQPFCTAFSRTLGLDPKQMRYVGVKSAAHFRAGFEPWAGQIQVISEPSVHAPTDAQLAFKRLGRKLYPFDDI
;
A
#
# COMPACT_ATOMS: atom_id res chain seq x y z
N MET A 1 31.68 2.27 9.86
CA MET A 1 30.81 2.50 8.72
C MET A 1 29.63 3.33 9.18
N ARG A 2 29.31 4.39 8.47
CA ARG A 2 28.19 5.30 8.75
C ARG A 2 27.25 5.34 7.54
N VAL A 3 25.98 5.13 7.74
CA VAL A 3 25.00 5.01 6.63
C VAL A 3 23.86 5.97 6.88
N ALA A 4 23.59 6.87 5.93
CA ALA A 4 22.42 7.73 5.96
C ALA A 4 21.16 6.87 5.71
N ILE A 5 20.14 7.03 6.55
CA ILE A 5 18.84 6.35 6.41
C ILE A 5 17.72 7.37 6.38
N GLY A 6 16.77 7.20 5.48
CA GLY A 6 15.60 8.09 5.35
C GLY A 6 14.79 7.74 4.12
N GLY A 7 13.89 8.65 3.70
CA GLY A 7 13.13 8.44 2.48
C GLY A 7 11.88 9.29 2.36
N ILE A 8 11.22 9.16 1.20
CA ILE A 8 9.92 9.76 0.91
C ILE A 8 9.07 8.66 0.29
N SER A 9 7.95 8.34 0.92
CA SER A 9 7.06 7.26 0.51
C SER A 9 5.63 7.78 0.33
N HIS A 10 5.12 7.68 -0.89
CA HIS A 10 3.74 8.03 -1.21
C HIS A 10 3.28 7.24 -2.43
N GLU A 11 2.05 6.77 -2.41
CA GLU A 11 1.38 6.12 -3.53
C GLU A 11 0.35 7.08 -4.13
N SER A 12 0.53 7.49 -5.38
CA SER A 12 -0.25 8.56 -5.99
C SER A 12 -1.27 8.04 -7.00
N SER A 13 -2.56 8.15 -6.66
CA SER A 13 -3.62 7.89 -7.63
C SER A 13 -3.91 9.15 -8.44
N THR A 14 -3.74 9.07 -9.77
CA THR A 14 -4.08 10.18 -10.68
C THR A 14 -5.59 10.29 -10.95
N PHE A 15 -6.40 9.38 -10.40
CA PHE A 15 -7.85 9.30 -10.59
C PHE A 15 -8.65 9.70 -9.34
N THR A 16 -8.00 9.91 -8.20
CA THR A 16 -8.67 10.31 -6.97
C THR A 16 -8.83 11.83 -6.86
N ASN A 17 -9.84 12.26 -6.12
CA ASN A 17 -10.06 13.65 -5.72
C ASN A 17 -9.57 13.94 -4.29
N VAL A 18 -8.98 12.97 -3.61
CA VAL A 18 -8.41 13.15 -2.28
C VAL A 18 -7.08 13.86 -2.39
N ALA A 19 -7.05 15.13 -2.00
CA ALA A 19 -5.85 15.97 -2.13
C ALA A 19 -4.69 15.51 -1.25
N THR A 20 -3.47 15.60 -1.78
CA THR A 20 -2.23 15.45 -1.02
C THR A 20 -1.75 16.81 -0.53
N THR A 21 -1.54 16.93 0.77
CA THR A 21 -1.07 18.16 1.42
C THR A 21 0.16 17.88 2.29
N LEU A 22 0.83 18.92 2.79
CA LEU A 22 1.91 18.69 3.75
C LEU A 22 1.38 18.08 5.07
N ASP A 23 0.13 18.36 5.43
CA ASP A 23 -0.49 17.76 6.60
C ASP A 23 -0.77 16.27 6.40
N SER A 24 -0.98 15.80 5.15
CA SER A 24 -1.09 14.37 4.84
C SER A 24 0.18 13.61 5.27
N PHE A 25 1.35 14.19 5.04
CA PHE A 25 2.63 13.64 5.51
C PHE A 25 2.76 13.75 7.04
N ARG A 26 2.40 14.89 7.65
CA ARG A 26 2.46 15.08 9.11
C ARG A 26 1.55 14.12 9.87
N GLU A 27 0.43 13.77 9.30
CA GLU A 27 -0.53 12.84 9.91
C GLU A 27 -0.02 11.40 9.91
N ARG A 28 0.74 10.98 8.90
CA ARG A 28 1.30 9.62 8.81
C ARG A 28 2.70 9.56 9.40
N SER A 29 3.67 10.19 8.74
CA SER A 29 5.04 10.27 9.21
C SER A 29 5.75 11.45 8.54
N TYR A 30 6.26 12.39 9.35
CA TYR A 30 7.09 13.51 8.89
C TYR A 30 8.12 13.80 9.97
N LEU A 31 9.22 13.05 9.93
CA LEU A 31 10.18 12.96 11.02
C LEU A 31 11.59 13.27 10.53
N HIS A 32 12.41 13.80 11.45
CA HIS A 32 13.81 14.14 11.20
C HIS A 32 14.70 13.61 12.31
N GLY A 33 15.91 13.17 11.94
CA GLY A 33 16.93 12.77 12.88
C GLY A 33 16.48 11.67 13.86
N ALA A 34 16.84 11.80 15.12
CA ALA A 34 16.62 10.79 16.16
C ALA A 34 15.16 10.32 16.31
N ALA A 35 14.17 11.18 16.01
CA ALA A 35 12.77 10.82 16.09
C ALA A 35 12.40 9.63 15.17
N ILE A 36 13.15 9.41 14.09
CA ILE A 36 12.97 8.25 13.20
C ILE A 36 13.30 6.97 13.95
N VAL A 37 14.46 6.94 14.61
CA VAL A 37 14.92 5.77 15.35
C VAL A 37 14.01 5.49 16.56
N GLU A 38 13.63 6.54 17.29
CA GLU A 38 12.70 6.41 18.43
C GLU A 38 11.36 5.79 18.04
N ARG A 39 10.83 6.15 16.87
CA ARG A 39 9.52 5.68 16.41
C ARG A 39 9.56 4.28 15.82
N PHE A 40 10.62 3.91 15.08
CA PHE A 40 10.62 2.73 14.23
C PHE A 40 11.51 1.58 14.71
N THR A 41 12.25 1.73 15.80
CA THR A 41 13.02 0.62 16.38
C THR A 41 12.10 -0.53 16.79
N GLY A 42 12.34 -1.72 16.22
CA GLY A 42 11.55 -2.93 16.45
C GLY A 42 10.17 -2.94 15.79
N VAL A 43 9.92 -2.04 14.85
CA VAL A 43 8.67 -1.96 14.09
C VAL A 43 8.85 -2.60 12.72
N ASN A 44 7.86 -3.39 12.27
CA ASN A 44 7.88 -3.99 10.93
C ASN A 44 7.60 -2.92 9.85
N THR A 45 8.63 -2.13 9.53
CA THR A 45 8.67 -1.14 8.45
C THR A 45 10.04 -1.22 7.76
N PRO A 46 10.21 -0.70 6.52
CA PRO A 46 11.51 -0.69 5.86
C PRO A 46 12.59 0.01 6.68
N ILE A 47 12.28 1.20 7.21
CA ILE A 47 13.21 1.95 8.06
C ILE A 47 13.54 1.21 9.36
N GLY A 48 12.56 0.48 9.94
CA GLY A 48 12.81 -0.42 11.08
C GLY A 48 13.80 -1.52 10.71
N GLY A 49 13.66 -2.10 9.50
CA GLY A 49 14.61 -3.08 8.96
C GLY A 49 16.01 -2.51 8.72
N PHE A 50 16.14 -1.25 8.29
CA PHE A 50 17.46 -0.58 8.18
C PHE A 50 18.13 -0.43 9.56
N ILE A 51 17.34 -0.08 10.58
CA ILE A 51 17.85 0.05 11.97
C ILE A 51 18.31 -1.32 12.50
N GLU A 52 17.51 -2.37 12.31
CA GLU A 52 17.85 -3.75 12.68
C GLU A 52 19.11 -4.25 11.94
N GLY A 53 19.23 -3.93 10.64
CA GLY A 53 20.43 -4.24 9.85
C GLY A 53 21.67 -3.50 10.37
N ALA A 54 21.51 -2.24 10.80
CA ALA A 54 22.60 -1.48 11.41
C ALA A 54 23.11 -2.13 12.71
N GLU A 55 22.21 -2.59 13.55
CA GLU A 55 22.55 -3.32 14.78
C GLU A 55 23.25 -4.65 14.47
N ALA A 56 22.69 -5.44 13.53
CA ALA A 56 23.23 -6.74 13.16
C ALA A 56 24.65 -6.67 12.58
N HIS A 57 24.93 -5.65 11.77
CA HIS A 57 26.23 -5.47 11.11
C HIS A 57 27.19 -4.52 11.82
N GLY A 58 26.75 -3.88 12.91
CA GLY A 58 27.58 -2.96 13.69
C GLY A 58 28.03 -1.74 12.89
N PHE A 59 27.09 -1.08 12.18
CA PHE A 59 27.31 0.22 11.58
C PHE A 59 26.43 1.29 12.23
N GLU A 60 26.83 2.54 12.13
CA GLU A 60 26.04 3.68 12.61
C GLU A 60 24.98 4.04 11.57
N ALA A 61 23.69 3.85 11.91
CA ALA A 61 22.59 4.44 11.14
C ALA A 61 22.48 5.93 11.47
N VAL A 62 22.61 6.77 10.45
CA VAL A 62 22.47 8.22 10.56
C VAL A 62 21.10 8.63 10.01
N PRO A 63 20.09 8.82 10.87
CA PRO A 63 18.76 9.16 10.42
C PRO A 63 18.70 10.59 9.86
N THR A 64 18.13 10.74 8.69
CA THR A 64 18.02 12.01 7.96
C THR A 64 16.59 12.57 8.05
N MET A 65 15.75 12.27 7.06
CA MET A 65 14.34 12.64 7.02
C MET A 65 13.52 11.46 6.52
N LEU A 66 12.33 11.25 7.09
CA LEU A 66 11.34 10.29 6.62
C LEU A 66 9.99 11.00 6.48
N ALA A 67 9.45 10.98 5.28
CA ALA A 67 8.12 11.51 4.98
C ALA A 67 7.25 10.43 4.31
N GLU A 68 6.15 10.08 4.95
CA GLU A 68 5.15 9.14 4.42
C GLU A 68 3.78 9.78 4.45
N ALA A 69 2.97 9.56 3.44
CA ALA A 69 1.56 9.93 3.43
C ALA A 69 0.67 8.76 2.99
N HIS A 70 -0.60 8.76 3.45
CA HIS A 70 -1.58 7.82 2.93
C HIS A 70 -1.81 8.04 1.44
N PRO A 71 -2.07 6.96 0.65
CA PRO A 71 -2.35 7.08 -0.77
C PRO A 71 -3.43 8.12 -1.07
N SER A 72 -3.14 9.00 -2.03
CA SER A 72 -3.99 10.14 -2.40
C SER A 72 -3.60 10.68 -3.78
N ALA A 73 -4.05 11.86 -4.17
CA ALA A 73 -3.70 12.48 -5.45
C ALA A 73 -2.19 12.77 -5.58
N PRO A 74 -1.67 13.04 -6.79
CA PRO A 74 -0.29 13.45 -7.00
C PRO A 74 0.14 14.58 -6.06
N THR A 75 1.36 14.49 -5.55
CA THR A 75 1.91 15.48 -4.62
C THR A 75 2.13 16.81 -5.33
N PRO A 76 1.59 17.95 -4.82
CA PRO A 76 1.85 19.26 -5.36
C PRO A 76 3.35 19.57 -5.44
N ARG A 77 3.80 20.16 -6.55
CA ARG A 77 5.21 20.42 -6.82
C ARG A 77 5.95 21.14 -5.68
N PRO A 78 5.40 22.20 -5.06
CA PRO A 78 6.10 22.89 -3.95
C PRO A 78 6.31 22.00 -2.72
N ILE A 79 5.38 21.07 -2.45
CA ILE A 79 5.50 20.11 -1.34
C ILE A 79 6.57 19.08 -1.68
N PHE A 80 6.54 18.53 -2.89
CA PHE A 80 7.54 17.57 -3.37
C PHE A 80 8.96 18.15 -3.31
N ASP A 81 9.17 19.35 -3.88
CA ASP A 81 10.47 20.03 -3.87
C ASP A 81 10.98 20.28 -2.45
N ARG A 82 10.08 20.63 -1.53
CA ARG A 82 10.41 20.80 -0.12
C ARG A 82 10.87 19.48 0.52
N LEU A 83 10.12 18.38 0.33
CA LEU A 83 10.47 17.07 0.91
C LEU A 83 11.81 16.57 0.38
N VAL A 84 12.04 16.70 -0.94
CA VAL A 84 13.33 16.34 -1.55
C VAL A 84 14.46 17.21 -0.97
N GLY A 85 14.25 18.53 -0.87
CA GLY A 85 15.24 19.44 -0.28
C GLY A 85 15.60 19.05 1.15
N GLU A 86 14.62 18.78 2.00
CA GLU A 86 14.86 18.37 3.41
C GLU A 86 15.56 17.01 3.51
N LEU A 87 15.28 16.06 2.61
CA LEU A 87 16.01 14.78 2.55
C LEU A 87 17.49 15.01 2.18
N LEU A 88 17.76 15.85 1.18
CA LEU A 88 19.12 16.18 0.74
C LEU A 88 19.90 16.93 1.82
N ASP A 89 19.28 17.92 2.46
CA ASP A 89 19.86 18.67 3.59
C ASP A 89 20.23 17.71 4.74
N GLY A 90 19.37 16.73 5.03
CA GLY A 90 19.63 15.70 6.04
C GLY A 90 20.82 14.80 5.67
N ILE A 91 20.94 14.40 4.41
CA ILE A 91 22.08 13.59 3.94
C ILE A 91 23.38 14.41 3.97
N GLU A 92 23.34 15.67 3.55
CA GLU A 92 24.51 16.57 3.60
C GLU A 92 24.96 16.82 5.06
N ALA A 93 24.01 17.05 5.97
CA ALA A 93 24.26 17.24 7.41
C ALA A 93 24.83 15.99 8.07
N ALA A 94 24.60 14.79 7.53
CA ALA A 94 25.21 13.56 8.03
C ALA A 94 26.75 13.55 7.89
N GLY A 95 27.30 14.39 7.02
CA GLY A 95 28.74 14.53 6.79
C GLY A 95 29.35 13.32 6.08
N ALA A 96 30.48 12.82 6.57
CA ALA A 96 31.10 11.65 5.95
C ALA A 96 30.29 10.38 6.21
N ILE A 97 29.76 9.80 5.15
CA ILE A 97 29.01 8.54 5.14
C ILE A 97 29.61 7.54 4.16
N ASP A 98 29.31 6.26 4.34
CA ASP A 98 29.80 5.15 3.52
C ASP A 98 28.70 4.58 2.61
N GLY A 99 27.46 5.06 2.73
CA GLY A 99 26.32 4.62 1.93
C GLY A 99 25.01 5.28 2.32
N VAL A 100 23.98 5.08 1.52
CA VAL A 100 22.62 5.60 1.70
C VAL A 100 21.60 4.46 1.58
N LEU A 101 20.70 4.35 2.55
CA LEU A 101 19.51 3.48 2.51
C LEU A 101 18.26 4.33 2.42
N LEU A 102 17.45 4.08 1.41
CA LEU A 102 16.24 4.85 1.14
C LEU A 102 14.98 4.00 1.21
N GLU A 103 14.01 4.45 2.00
CA GLU A 103 12.64 3.97 1.94
C GLU A 103 11.87 4.79 0.92
N LEU A 104 11.45 4.14 -0.16
CA LEU A 104 10.69 4.72 -1.26
C LEU A 104 9.43 3.87 -1.49
N HIS A 105 8.42 4.42 -2.19
CA HIS A 105 7.27 3.63 -2.59
C HIS A 105 7.48 2.97 -3.95
N GLY A 106 7.81 3.73 -4.97
CA GLY A 106 7.91 3.29 -6.37
C GLY A 106 6.66 3.61 -7.19
N ALA A 107 5.67 4.29 -6.60
CA ALA A 107 4.45 4.72 -7.29
C ALA A 107 4.06 6.17 -6.96
N MET A 108 5.02 6.98 -6.56
CA MET A 108 4.80 8.39 -6.29
C MET A 108 4.79 9.18 -7.59
N VAL A 109 3.77 10.02 -7.74
CA VAL A 109 3.66 11.03 -8.79
C VAL A 109 3.63 12.40 -8.14
N ALA A 110 4.38 13.35 -8.67
CA ALA A 110 4.28 14.74 -8.28
C ALA A 110 3.82 15.60 -9.47
N GLU A 111 3.32 16.79 -9.18
CA GLU A 111 2.86 17.73 -10.22
C GLU A 111 4.00 18.02 -11.21
N GLY A 112 3.81 17.60 -12.47
CA GLY A 112 4.82 17.74 -13.53
C GLY A 112 5.96 16.71 -13.47
N ILE A 113 5.89 15.70 -12.61
CA ILE A 113 6.88 14.62 -12.48
C ILE A 113 6.15 13.28 -12.40
N ASP A 114 6.30 12.44 -13.41
CA ASP A 114 5.65 11.12 -13.49
C ASP A 114 6.38 10.05 -12.68
N ASP A 115 7.70 10.13 -12.61
CA ASP A 115 8.59 9.26 -11.84
C ASP A 115 9.25 10.08 -10.74
N ALA A 116 8.57 10.16 -9.59
CA ALA A 116 9.07 10.93 -8.46
C ALA A 116 10.25 10.22 -7.76
N GLU A 117 10.24 8.89 -7.71
CA GLU A 117 11.33 8.11 -7.12
C GLU A 117 12.61 8.21 -7.96
N GLY A 118 12.52 8.13 -9.29
CA GLY A 118 13.66 8.37 -10.16
C GLY A 118 14.25 9.77 -9.97
N HIS A 119 13.38 10.78 -9.78
CA HIS A 119 13.83 12.14 -9.48
C HIS A 119 14.52 12.24 -8.10
N ILE A 120 13.99 11.62 -7.06
CA ILE A 120 14.60 11.56 -5.72
C ILE A 120 15.97 10.88 -5.80
N LEU A 121 16.04 9.71 -6.43
CA LEU A 121 17.28 8.95 -6.60
C LEU A 121 18.33 9.75 -7.36
N ALA A 122 17.95 10.43 -8.45
CA ALA A 122 18.86 11.29 -9.22
C ALA A 122 19.38 12.47 -8.40
N ALA A 123 18.53 13.09 -7.57
CA ALA A 123 18.93 14.19 -6.69
C ALA A 123 19.92 13.70 -5.61
N VAL A 124 19.64 12.56 -4.98
CA VAL A 124 20.55 11.94 -4.00
C VAL A 124 21.87 11.55 -4.67
N ARG A 125 21.84 10.91 -5.85
CA ARG A 125 23.04 10.54 -6.61
C ARG A 125 23.89 11.75 -6.97
N HIS A 126 23.26 12.85 -7.36
CA HIS A 126 23.96 14.12 -7.64
C HIS A 126 24.70 14.66 -6.41
N LEU A 127 24.07 14.58 -5.23
CA LEU A 127 24.65 15.05 -3.97
C LEU A 127 25.81 14.16 -3.51
N VAL A 128 25.64 12.84 -3.50
CA VAL A 128 26.63 11.93 -2.90
C VAL A 128 27.71 11.44 -3.89
N GLY A 129 27.52 11.66 -5.19
CA GLY A 129 28.45 11.27 -6.24
C GLY A 129 28.27 9.81 -6.71
N LEU A 130 28.96 9.47 -7.83
CA LEU A 130 28.77 8.22 -8.56
C LEU A 130 29.24 6.95 -7.82
N ASN A 131 30.14 7.08 -6.86
CA ASN A 131 30.75 5.95 -6.17
C ASN A 131 30.11 5.64 -4.81
N MET A 132 29.18 6.46 -4.35
CA MET A 132 28.49 6.24 -3.08
C MET A 132 27.42 5.18 -3.26
N PRO A 133 27.43 4.07 -2.49
CA PRO A 133 26.37 3.08 -2.54
C PRO A 133 25.01 3.66 -2.17
N ILE A 134 24.02 3.48 -3.05
CA ILE A 134 22.60 3.81 -2.81
C ILE A 134 21.78 2.55 -2.98
N VAL A 135 21.18 2.08 -1.88
CA VAL A 135 20.25 0.95 -1.89
C VAL A 135 18.88 1.44 -1.45
N GLY A 136 17.87 1.13 -2.24
CA GLY A 136 16.47 1.53 -1.97
C GLY A 136 15.55 0.35 -1.79
N GLN A 137 14.56 0.50 -0.91
CA GLN A 137 13.46 -0.43 -0.76
C GLN A 137 12.22 0.14 -1.43
N LEU A 138 11.52 -0.69 -2.22
CA LEU A 138 10.28 -0.34 -2.92
C LEU A 138 9.10 -1.17 -2.41
N ASP A 139 7.90 -0.63 -2.60
CA ASP A 139 6.65 -1.37 -2.43
C ASP A 139 6.44 -2.37 -3.57
N ILE A 140 5.65 -3.41 -3.33
CA ILE A 140 5.27 -4.40 -4.37
C ILE A 140 4.42 -3.74 -5.48
N HIS A 141 3.69 -2.66 -5.18
CA HIS A 141 2.86 -1.89 -6.13
C HIS A 141 3.64 -0.81 -6.87
N SER A 142 4.91 -1.03 -7.14
CA SER A 142 5.77 -0.07 -7.83
C SER A 142 5.51 -0.05 -9.34
N ASN A 143 5.62 1.14 -9.95
CA ASN A 143 5.74 1.37 -11.39
C ASN A 143 7.21 1.68 -11.71
N VAL A 144 8.03 0.64 -11.82
CA VAL A 144 9.49 0.79 -11.87
C VAL A 144 9.94 1.31 -13.23
N SER A 145 10.65 2.44 -13.23
CA SER A 145 11.23 3.08 -14.41
C SER A 145 12.67 2.65 -14.66
N HIS A 146 13.15 2.83 -15.88
CA HIS A 146 14.56 2.68 -16.20
C HIS A 146 15.43 3.68 -15.41
N ALA A 147 14.94 4.91 -15.18
CA ALA A 147 15.68 5.92 -14.42
C ALA A 147 15.93 5.48 -12.97
N MET A 148 14.97 4.82 -12.31
CA MET A 148 15.19 4.26 -10.99
C MET A 148 16.32 3.22 -10.98
N ILE A 149 16.29 2.27 -11.92
CA ILE A 149 17.27 1.17 -12.02
C ILE A 149 18.66 1.65 -12.40
N GLU A 150 18.77 2.66 -13.25
CA GLU A 150 20.06 3.22 -13.70
C GLU A 150 20.70 4.13 -12.66
N THR A 151 19.92 4.64 -11.69
CA THR A 151 20.39 5.63 -10.72
C THR A 151 20.76 5.02 -9.36
N ALA A 152 19.96 4.08 -8.85
CA ALA A 152 20.29 3.31 -7.66
C ALA A 152 21.32 2.22 -7.99
N ASP A 153 22.12 1.79 -7.01
CA ASP A 153 22.96 0.59 -7.18
C ASP A 153 22.13 -0.69 -7.01
N VAL A 154 21.18 -0.70 -6.05
CA VAL A 154 20.24 -1.80 -5.85
C VAL A 154 18.89 -1.26 -5.39
N LEU A 155 17.83 -1.79 -5.97
CA LEU A 155 16.45 -1.65 -5.50
C LEU A 155 15.91 -3.01 -5.11
N ILE A 156 15.26 -3.08 -3.95
CA ILE A 156 14.69 -4.31 -3.39
C ILE A 156 13.21 -4.08 -3.13
N GLY A 157 12.35 -4.84 -3.80
CA GLY A 157 10.90 -4.78 -3.63
C GLY A 157 10.41 -5.65 -2.48
N ARG A 158 9.25 -5.32 -1.90
CA ARG A 158 8.51 -6.23 -1.03
C ARG A 158 8.04 -7.43 -1.85
N GLU A 159 8.01 -8.61 -1.23
CA GLU A 159 7.60 -9.86 -1.88
C GLU A 159 6.24 -10.35 -1.43
N THR A 160 5.73 -9.82 -0.33
CA THR A 160 4.44 -10.26 0.22
C THR A 160 3.33 -9.24 -0.02
N TYR A 161 2.15 -9.74 -0.35
CA TYR A 161 0.92 -8.97 -0.36
C TYR A 161 -0.19 -9.80 0.29
N PRO A 162 -0.67 -9.44 1.48
CA PRO A 162 -0.31 -8.26 2.32
C PRO A 162 1.16 -8.16 2.69
N GLU A 163 1.64 -6.93 2.85
CA GLU A 163 3.04 -6.56 3.04
C GLU A 163 3.50 -6.79 4.48
N ILE A 164 3.76 -8.04 4.82
CA ILE A 164 4.20 -8.43 6.16
C ILE A 164 5.73 -8.57 6.26
N ASP A 165 6.45 -8.39 5.16
CA ASP A 165 7.91 -8.55 5.03
C ASP A 165 8.69 -7.23 4.98
N MET A 166 8.09 -6.11 5.36
CA MET A 166 8.69 -4.77 5.25
C MET A 166 10.06 -4.68 5.94
N ALA A 167 10.15 -5.04 7.23
CA ALA A 167 11.44 -5.02 7.94
C ALA A 167 12.42 -6.08 7.44
N PRO A 168 12.03 -7.34 7.15
CA PRO A 168 12.87 -8.30 6.43
C PRO A 168 13.53 -7.73 5.18
N ARG A 169 12.76 -7.09 4.29
CA ARG A 169 13.31 -6.48 3.06
C ARG A 169 14.21 -5.26 3.35
N GLY A 170 13.88 -4.49 4.39
CA GLY A 170 14.77 -3.43 4.88
C GLY A 170 16.12 -3.97 5.39
N ARG A 171 16.13 -5.08 6.14
CA ARG A 171 17.38 -5.74 6.54
C ARG A 171 18.20 -6.20 5.34
N GLU A 172 17.55 -6.78 4.34
CA GLU A 172 18.23 -7.19 3.11
C GLU A 172 18.89 -6.03 2.38
N CYS A 173 18.25 -4.84 2.35
CA CYS A 173 18.90 -3.63 1.84
C CYS A 173 20.19 -3.31 2.60
N ALA A 174 20.17 -3.41 3.94
CA ALA A 174 21.34 -3.20 4.76
C ALA A 174 22.42 -4.27 4.52
N ASP A 175 22.05 -5.54 4.38
CA ASP A 175 22.96 -6.65 4.06
C ASP A 175 23.68 -6.42 2.73
N VAL A 176 22.94 -6.04 1.69
CA VAL A 176 23.51 -5.74 0.37
C VAL A 176 24.46 -4.56 0.45
N LEU A 177 24.08 -3.47 1.12
CA LEU A 177 24.92 -2.28 1.25
C LEU A 177 26.21 -2.60 2.01
N VAL A 178 26.15 -3.40 3.06
CA VAL A 178 27.35 -3.86 3.80
C VAL A 178 28.28 -4.68 2.93
N ARG A 179 27.75 -5.59 2.11
CA ARG A 179 28.53 -6.38 1.14
C ARG A 179 29.20 -5.49 0.10
N MET A 180 28.52 -4.46 -0.39
CA MET A 180 29.11 -3.47 -1.31
C MET A 180 30.29 -2.76 -0.68
N VAL A 181 30.14 -2.25 0.55
CA VAL A 181 31.16 -1.44 1.23
C VAL A 181 32.32 -2.27 1.74
N ARG A 182 32.07 -3.45 2.34
CA ARG A 182 33.10 -4.24 3.03
C ARG A 182 33.71 -5.34 2.18
N GLU A 183 32.92 -5.92 1.26
CA GLU A 183 33.35 -7.08 0.46
C GLU A 183 33.64 -6.70 -1.01
N GLY A 184 33.27 -5.48 -1.41
CA GLY A 184 33.51 -4.98 -2.76
C GLY A 184 32.58 -5.56 -3.82
N VAL A 185 31.39 -6.03 -3.42
CA VAL A 185 30.32 -6.45 -4.33
C VAL A 185 29.93 -5.25 -5.22
N ARG A 186 29.77 -5.49 -6.52
CA ARG A 186 29.45 -4.46 -7.52
C ARG A 186 28.12 -4.81 -8.20
N PRO A 187 26.99 -4.39 -7.66
CA PRO A 187 25.70 -4.72 -8.24
C PRO A 187 25.57 -4.15 -9.67
N THR A 188 24.93 -4.95 -10.53
CA THR A 188 24.39 -4.50 -11.81
C THR A 188 22.94 -4.93 -11.88
N MET A 189 22.06 -3.99 -12.18
CA MET A 189 20.62 -4.25 -12.25
C MET A 189 20.14 -4.36 -13.69
N ALA A 190 19.14 -5.19 -13.91
CA ALA A 190 18.35 -5.24 -15.13
C ALA A 190 16.87 -5.14 -14.83
N LEU A 191 16.10 -4.55 -15.75
CA LEU A 191 14.66 -4.36 -15.68
C LEU A 191 13.99 -4.96 -16.91
N HIS A 192 12.89 -5.70 -16.69
CA HIS A 192 11.95 -6.06 -17.73
C HIS A 192 10.56 -5.53 -17.38
N GLN A 193 10.10 -4.51 -18.10
CA GLN A 193 8.75 -3.98 -17.96
C GLN A 193 7.77 -4.81 -18.81
N LEU A 194 6.85 -5.53 -18.16
CA LEU A 194 5.83 -6.30 -18.86
C LEU A 194 4.71 -5.37 -19.38
N PRO A 195 4.13 -5.69 -20.56
CA PRO A 195 2.92 -5.01 -21.01
C PRO A 195 1.67 -5.57 -20.31
N LEU A 196 1.71 -5.56 -18.97
CA LEU A 196 0.73 -6.23 -18.10
C LEU A 196 0.31 -5.31 -16.95
N VAL A 197 -0.99 -5.16 -16.78
CA VAL A 197 -1.57 -4.50 -15.61
C VAL A 197 -2.19 -5.55 -14.70
N TRP A 198 -1.72 -5.62 -13.48
CA TRP A 198 -2.39 -6.38 -12.44
C TRP A 198 -3.28 -5.47 -11.61
N GLY A 199 -4.48 -5.97 -11.29
CA GLY A 199 -5.29 -5.33 -10.26
C GLY A 199 -4.65 -5.52 -8.88
N MET A 200 -5.04 -4.69 -7.92
CA MET A 200 -4.55 -4.74 -6.53
C MET A 200 -5.14 -5.95 -5.75
N ASN A 201 -5.09 -7.14 -6.32
CA ASN A 201 -5.64 -8.37 -5.75
C ASN A 201 -4.67 -9.57 -5.89
N GLN A 202 -3.41 -9.30 -6.23
CA GLN A 202 -2.39 -10.33 -6.46
C GLN A 202 -1.77 -10.80 -5.13
N VAL A 203 -2.56 -11.54 -4.33
CA VAL A 203 -2.15 -12.04 -3.01
C VAL A 203 -1.07 -13.10 -3.16
N THR A 204 0.10 -12.86 -2.57
CA THR A 204 1.30 -13.71 -2.75
C THR A 204 1.23 -15.06 -2.03
N ALA A 205 0.35 -15.19 -1.03
CA ALA A 205 0.10 -16.46 -0.36
C ALA A 205 -0.72 -17.46 -1.21
N HIS A 206 -1.33 -17.02 -2.32
CA HIS A 206 -2.21 -17.83 -3.17
C HIS A 206 -1.73 -17.91 -4.63
N PRO A 207 -2.05 -19.02 -5.37
CA PRO A 207 -1.87 -19.06 -6.80
C PRO A 207 -2.69 -17.96 -7.51
N PRO A 208 -2.20 -17.43 -8.64
CA PRO A 208 -0.96 -17.76 -9.32
C PRO A 208 0.28 -17.04 -8.75
N MET A 209 0.09 -16.00 -7.92
CA MET A 209 1.20 -15.14 -7.45
C MET A 209 2.22 -15.91 -6.60
N ARG A 210 1.77 -16.85 -5.75
CA ARG A 210 2.68 -17.71 -4.98
C ARG A 210 3.69 -18.42 -5.88
N GLN A 211 3.25 -18.94 -7.04
CA GLN A 211 4.14 -19.64 -7.98
C GLN A 211 5.14 -18.68 -8.63
N ALA A 212 4.77 -17.40 -8.84
CA ALA A 212 5.69 -16.39 -9.37
C ALA A 212 6.79 -16.07 -8.34
N ILE A 213 6.44 -15.92 -7.06
CA ILE A 213 7.41 -15.73 -5.97
C ILE A 213 8.31 -16.98 -5.81
N GLU A 214 7.75 -18.19 -5.85
CA GLU A 214 8.55 -19.42 -5.82
C GLU A 214 9.50 -19.51 -7.02
N TYR A 215 9.13 -18.97 -8.17
CA TYR A 215 10.02 -18.89 -9.33
C TYR A 215 11.14 -17.86 -9.12
N LEU A 216 10.79 -16.70 -8.58
CA LEU A 216 11.76 -15.66 -8.21
C LEU A 216 12.84 -16.23 -7.28
N HIS A 217 12.45 -16.92 -6.21
CA HIS A 217 13.40 -17.53 -5.26
C HIS A 217 14.33 -18.56 -5.93
N ARG A 218 13.89 -19.28 -6.97
CA ARG A 218 14.77 -20.16 -7.75
C ARG A 218 15.79 -19.39 -8.57
N ILE A 219 15.45 -18.20 -9.03
CA ILE A 219 16.38 -17.31 -9.73
C ILE A 219 17.40 -16.75 -8.74
N GLU A 220 16.96 -16.29 -7.58
CA GLU A 220 17.82 -15.75 -6.52
C GLU A 220 18.83 -16.77 -5.98
N ALA A 221 18.46 -18.05 -5.99
CA ALA A 221 19.38 -19.14 -5.59
C ALA A 221 20.52 -19.39 -6.60
N ARG A 222 20.56 -18.71 -7.75
CA ARG A 222 21.61 -18.87 -8.76
C ARG A 222 22.90 -18.16 -8.33
N PRO A 223 24.07 -18.78 -8.56
CA PRO A 223 25.35 -18.10 -8.30
C PRO A 223 25.44 -16.76 -9.07
N GLY A 224 25.87 -15.71 -8.39
CA GLY A 224 26.02 -14.38 -8.95
C GLY A 224 24.77 -13.51 -8.88
N VAL A 225 23.59 -14.05 -8.58
CA VAL A 225 22.39 -13.24 -8.29
C VAL A 225 22.47 -12.72 -6.87
N ILE A 226 22.21 -11.43 -6.70
CA ILE A 226 22.19 -10.75 -5.39
C ILE A 226 20.78 -10.77 -4.83
N CYS A 227 19.80 -10.28 -5.60
CA CYS A 227 18.38 -10.26 -5.28
C CYS A 227 17.56 -10.11 -6.55
N GLY A 228 16.27 -10.35 -6.43
CA GLY A 228 15.29 -10.08 -7.48
C GLY A 228 14.00 -9.55 -6.90
N SER A 229 13.13 -8.99 -7.75
CA SER A 229 11.83 -8.47 -7.32
C SER A 229 10.80 -8.53 -8.44
N ILE A 230 9.54 -8.71 -8.07
CA ILE A 230 8.38 -8.58 -8.94
C ILE A 230 7.59 -7.36 -8.46
N ALA A 231 7.47 -6.33 -9.29
CA ALA A 231 6.56 -5.22 -9.04
C ALA A 231 5.22 -5.50 -9.73
N THR A 232 4.14 -5.50 -8.96
CA THR A 232 2.80 -5.79 -9.48
C THR A 232 2.14 -4.60 -10.16
N CYS A 233 2.79 -3.47 -10.18
CA CYS A 233 2.36 -2.12 -10.55
C CYS A 233 1.31 -1.49 -9.62
N PHE A 234 1.23 -0.16 -9.66
CA PHE A 234 0.10 0.59 -9.16
C PHE A 234 -0.77 1.03 -10.35
N PRO A 235 -1.92 0.37 -10.57
CA PRO A 235 -2.70 0.55 -11.78
C PRO A 235 -3.52 1.86 -11.80
N LEU A 236 -3.50 2.62 -10.72
CA LEU A 236 -4.25 3.88 -10.58
C LEU A 236 -3.40 5.12 -10.90
N ALA A 237 -2.27 4.94 -11.57
CA ALA A 237 -1.40 6.02 -12.05
C ALA A 237 -1.42 6.07 -13.58
N ASP A 238 -1.95 7.16 -14.16
CA ASP A 238 -1.90 7.43 -15.60
C ASP A 238 -0.55 8.04 -15.98
N ILE A 239 0.48 7.21 -16.04
CA ILE A 239 1.86 7.57 -16.35
C ILE A 239 2.46 6.62 -17.39
N PRO A 240 3.52 7.02 -18.12
CA PRO A 240 4.12 6.20 -19.18
C PRO A 240 4.65 4.84 -18.73
N ASP A 241 5.23 4.75 -17.51
CA ASP A 241 5.87 3.55 -16.97
C ASP A 241 4.91 2.63 -16.21
N MET A 242 3.60 2.94 -16.18
CA MET A 242 2.62 2.09 -15.52
C MET A 242 2.63 0.67 -16.11
N GLY A 243 2.68 -0.32 -15.23
CA GLY A 243 2.67 -1.74 -15.57
C GLY A 243 3.58 -2.60 -14.69
N ALA A 244 3.32 -3.90 -14.70
CA ALA A 244 4.11 -4.87 -13.96
C ALA A 244 5.56 -4.93 -14.46
N SER A 245 6.49 -5.24 -13.58
CA SER A 245 7.89 -5.38 -13.95
C SER A 245 8.62 -6.42 -13.09
N VAL A 246 9.73 -6.90 -13.64
CA VAL A 246 10.70 -7.75 -12.95
C VAL A 246 12.05 -7.04 -13.01
N TYR A 247 12.75 -6.97 -11.89
CA TYR A 247 14.10 -6.43 -11.85
C TYR A 247 14.99 -7.33 -10.99
N VAL A 248 16.25 -7.48 -11.43
CA VAL A 248 17.21 -8.42 -10.84
C VAL A 248 18.56 -7.72 -10.71
N ALA A 249 19.21 -7.89 -9.56
CA ALA A 249 20.56 -7.44 -9.31
C ALA A 249 21.53 -8.64 -9.28
N THR A 250 22.68 -8.51 -9.92
CA THR A 250 23.76 -9.52 -9.94
C THR A 250 25.10 -8.88 -9.58
N ASP A 251 26.06 -9.69 -9.15
CA ASP A 251 27.41 -9.19 -8.86
C ASP A 251 28.22 -9.05 -10.14
N ASN A 252 28.27 -7.83 -10.68
CA ASN A 252 29.04 -7.44 -11.87
C ASN A 252 28.80 -8.29 -13.13
N ASP A 253 27.56 -8.80 -13.31
CA ASP A 253 27.16 -9.59 -14.46
C ASP A 253 25.82 -9.08 -15.06
N PRO A 254 25.85 -8.01 -15.87
CA PRO A 254 24.63 -7.44 -16.47
C PRO A 254 23.91 -8.42 -17.41
N ALA A 255 24.65 -9.36 -18.03
CA ALA A 255 24.04 -10.36 -18.92
C ALA A 255 23.21 -11.37 -18.13
N LEU A 256 23.71 -11.82 -16.98
CA LEU A 256 22.96 -12.69 -16.06
C LEU A 256 21.74 -11.96 -15.51
N ALA A 257 21.89 -10.69 -15.09
CA ALA A 257 20.78 -9.89 -14.59
C ALA A 257 19.65 -9.80 -15.60
N GLN A 258 19.97 -9.43 -16.86
CA GLN A 258 18.98 -9.31 -17.93
C GLN A 258 18.33 -10.66 -18.26
N SER A 259 19.14 -11.74 -18.37
CA SER A 259 18.62 -13.08 -18.65
C SER A 259 17.65 -13.56 -17.57
N CYS A 260 17.95 -13.29 -16.29
CA CYS A 260 17.06 -13.65 -15.17
C CYS A 260 15.76 -12.84 -15.18
N ALA A 261 15.84 -11.54 -15.46
CA ALA A 261 14.66 -10.68 -15.54
C ALA A 261 13.75 -11.11 -16.71
N ASP A 262 14.34 -11.36 -17.89
CA ASP A 262 13.60 -11.79 -19.09
C ASP A 262 12.93 -13.16 -18.88
N GLU A 263 13.62 -14.09 -18.26
CA GLU A 263 13.11 -15.45 -17.99
C GLU A 263 11.85 -15.42 -17.10
N LEU A 264 11.91 -14.67 -15.99
CA LEU A 264 10.77 -14.55 -15.08
C LEU A 264 9.63 -13.75 -15.72
N ALA A 265 9.95 -12.67 -16.43
CA ALA A 265 8.96 -11.89 -17.16
C ALA A 265 8.24 -12.73 -18.23
N ALA A 266 8.96 -13.55 -18.98
CA ALA A 266 8.37 -14.48 -19.97
C ALA A 266 7.44 -15.49 -19.29
N TRP A 267 7.86 -16.08 -18.16
CA TRP A 267 7.04 -17.02 -17.38
C TRP A 267 5.73 -16.38 -16.90
N ILE A 268 5.79 -15.13 -16.42
CA ILE A 268 4.62 -14.35 -16.00
C ILE A 268 3.71 -14.07 -17.20
N TRP A 269 4.28 -13.60 -18.30
CA TRP A 269 3.54 -13.23 -19.51
C TRP A 269 2.76 -14.40 -20.12
N GLU A 270 3.37 -15.57 -20.21
CA GLU A 270 2.72 -16.80 -20.70
C GLU A 270 1.46 -17.14 -19.90
N ARG A 271 1.38 -16.71 -18.63
CA ARG A 271 0.28 -17.01 -17.70
C ARG A 271 -0.62 -15.80 -17.44
N ARG A 272 -0.49 -14.74 -18.24
CA ARG A 272 -1.20 -13.46 -17.99
C ARG A 272 -2.73 -13.60 -17.80
N ALA A 273 -3.34 -14.59 -18.41
CA ALA A 273 -4.77 -14.88 -18.27
C ALA A 273 -5.14 -15.47 -16.88
N ASP A 274 -4.21 -16.17 -16.22
CA ASP A 274 -4.45 -16.84 -14.93
C ASP A 274 -4.62 -15.81 -13.79
N TRP A 275 -4.15 -14.57 -14.01
CA TRP A 275 -4.25 -13.50 -13.04
C TRP A 275 -5.59 -12.78 -13.02
N GLN A 276 -6.47 -13.07 -13.99
CA GLN A 276 -7.79 -12.48 -14.06
C GLN A 276 -8.74 -13.20 -13.11
N ALA A 277 -9.24 -12.46 -12.11
CA ALA A 277 -10.21 -12.99 -11.15
C ALA A 277 -11.57 -12.32 -11.39
N PRO A 278 -12.68 -13.08 -11.44
CA PRO A 278 -14.01 -12.50 -11.45
C PRO A 278 -14.24 -11.72 -10.16
N MET A 279 -14.90 -10.57 -10.30
CA MET A 279 -15.27 -9.73 -9.16
C MET A 279 -16.77 -9.56 -9.16
N PRO A 280 -17.49 -10.37 -8.35
CA PRO A 280 -18.94 -10.29 -8.25
C PRO A 280 -19.36 -8.99 -7.56
N SER A 281 -20.61 -8.59 -7.80
CA SER A 281 -21.30 -7.61 -6.96
C SER A 281 -21.49 -8.14 -5.54
N THR A 282 -21.78 -7.24 -4.59
CA THR A 282 -22.07 -7.66 -3.20
C THR A 282 -23.21 -8.68 -3.13
N ALA A 283 -24.27 -8.49 -3.91
CA ALA A 283 -25.42 -9.40 -3.93
C ALA A 283 -25.07 -10.81 -4.42
N GLU A 284 -24.29 -10.92 -5.50
CA GLU A 284 -23.81 -12.21 -6.01
C GLU A 284 -22.86 -12.90 -5.01
N ALA A 285 -21.97 -12.12 -4.37
CA ALA A 285 -21.06 -12.63 -3.36
C ALA A 285 -21.78 -13.15 -2.12
N LEU A 286 -22.83 -12.47 -1.65
CA LEU A 286 -23.67 -12.94 -0.54
C LEU A 286 -24.35 -14.27 -0.89
N GLN A 287 -24.96 -14.39 -2.08
CA GLN A 287 -25.58 -15.63 -2.52
C GLN A 287 -24.59 -16.81 -2.59
N ALA A 288 -23.38 -16.55 -3.11
CA ALA A 288 -22.34 -17.56 -3.16
C ALA A 288 -21.87 -17.95 -1.76
N ALA A 289 -21.72 -16.99 -0.87
CA ALA A 289 -21.29 -17.18 0.50
C ALA A 289 -22.29 -17.99 1.32
N ASP A 290 -23.57 -17.67 1.23
CA ASP A 290 -24.64 -18.40 1.92
C ASP A 290 -24.75 -19.85 1.42
N LYS A 291 -24.56 -20.08 0.14
CA LYS A 291 -24.50 -21.42 -0.44
C LYS A 291 -23.30 -22.23 0.09
N ALA A 292 -22.16 -21.59 0.29
CA ALA A 292 -20.96 -22.24 0.84
C ALA A 292 -21.09 -22.52 2.34
N GLY A 293 -21.78 -21.65 3.10
CA GLY A 293 -22.15 -21.86 4.51
C GLY A 293 -20.99 -21.72 5.51
N HIS A 294 -19.87 -21.10 5.11
CA HIS A 294 -18.72 -20.87 6.00
C HIS A 294 -18.71 -19.43 6.50
N TYR A 295 -18.75 -19.23 7.81
CA TYR A 295 -18.83 -17.93 8.47
C TYR A 295 -17.70 -17.74 9.49
N PRO A 296 -17.28 -16.50 9.81
CA PRO A 296 -17.68 -15.22 9.19
C PRO A 296 -17.34 -15.11 7.69
N VAL A 297 -18.22 -14.42 6.95
CA VAL A 297 -17.94 -14.04 5.56
C VAL A 297 -17.33 -12.64 5.55
N VAL A 298 -16.14 -12.47 5.02
CA VAL A 298 -15.54 -11.16 4.79
C VAL A 298 -15.76 -10.76 3.31
N LEU A 299 -16.49 -9.66 3.10
CA LEU A 299 -16.73 -9.07 1.78
C LEU A 299 -15.82 -7.84 1.65
N ALA A 300 -14.85 -7.92 0.76
CA ALA A 300 -13.85 -6.87 0.57
C ALA A 300 -14.19 -6.03 -0.68
N ASP A 301 -14.65 -4.79 -0.46
CA ASP A 301 -14.88 -3.81 -1.52
C ASP A 301 -13.54 -3.27 -2.00
N ARG A 302 -13.05 -3.86 -3.10
CA ARG A 302 -11.76 -3.56 -3.68
C ARG A 302 -11.71 -2.16 -4.29
N ASN A 303 -12.82 -1.70 -4.87
CA ASN A 303 -12.84 -0.44 -5.61
C ASN A 303 -12.84 0.78 -4.68
N ASP A 304 -13.31 0.62 -3.44
CA ASP A 304 -13.23 1.68 -2.44
C ASP A 304 -12.09 1.43 -1.42
N ASN A 305 -10.97 0.95 -1.94
CA ASN A 305 -9.76 0.71 -1.15
C ASN A 305 -9.07 2.02 -0.78
N THR A 306 -9.12 2.40 0.49
CA THR A 306 -8.44 3.59 1.01
C THR A 306 -6.91 3.49 0.88
N GLY A 307 -6.39 2.27 0.82
CA GLY A 307 -4.98 1.98 0.54
C GLY A 307 -4.56 2.20 -0.90
N GLY A 308 -5.47 2.49 -1.83
CA GLY A 308 -5.17 2.94 -3.18
C GLY A 308 -5.52 4.41 -3.41
N GLY A 309 -5.89 5.13 -2.33
CA GLY A 309 -6.27 6.55 -2.40
C GLY A 309 -7.77 6.79 -2.61
N SER A 310 -8.65 5.78 -2.52
CA SER A 310 -10.10 5.99 -2.56
C SER A 310 -10.59 6.75 -1.32
N PRO A 311 -11.69 7.50 -1.44
CA PRO A 311 -12.30 8.22 -0.30
C PRO A 311 -12.71 7.34 0.88
N GLY A 312 -13.14 6.09 0.63
CA GLY A 312 -13.60 5.18 1.68
C GLY A 312 -15.05 5.41 2.11
N ASP A 313 -15.85 6.06 1.28
CA ASP A 313 -17.24 6.43 1.57
C ASP A 313 -18.28 5.81 0.63
N SER A 314 -17.89 4.82 -0.22
CA SER A 314 -18.86 4.14 -1.12
C SER A 314 -19.95 3.44 -0.33
N THR A 315 -21.16 3.43 -0.89
CA THR A 315 -22.38 2.99 -0.20
C THR A 315 -22.95 1.66 -0.70
N GLY A 316 -22.50 1.15 -1.86
CA GLY A 316 -23.08 -0.02 -2.51
C GLY A 316 -23.16 -1.27 -1.61
N LEU A 317 -22.07 -1.57 -0.89
CA LEU A 317 -22.01 -2.67 0.07
C LEU A 317 -23.01 -2.47 1.21
N LEU A 318 -23.07 -1.27 1.82
CA LEU A 318 -23.99 -0.95 2.91
C LEU A 318 -25.45 -1.02 2.45
N GLN A 319 -25.77 -0.44 1.30
CA GLN A 319 -27.12 -0.48 0.72
C GLN A 319 -27.59 -1.92 0.49
N THR A 320 -26.70 -2.79 0.00
CA THR A 320 -26.98 -4.21 -0.21
C THR A 320 -27.24 -4.94 1.12
N PHE A 321 -26.46 -4.65 2.16
CA PHE A 321 -26.66 -5.26 3.49
C PHE A 321 -28.02 -4.86 4.10
N LEU A 322 -28.38 -3.59 3.99
CA LEU A 322 -29.67 -3.07 4.50
C LEU A 322 -30.85 -3.63 3.69
N ALA A 323 -30.74 -3.67 2.35
CA ALA A 323 -31.80 -4.19 1.48
C ALA A 323 -32.05 -5.69 1.71
N ALA A 324 -31.02 -6.45 2.06
CA ALA A 324 -31.10 -7.87 2.39
C ALA A 324 -31.54 -8.13 3.84
N ASP A 325 -31.78 -7.09 4.64
CA ASP A 325 -32.13 -7.17 6.09
C ASP A 325 -31.19 -8.13 6.86
N LEU A 326 -29.88 -8.02 6.60
CA LEU A 326 -28.90 -8.92 7.18
C LEU A 326 -28.89 -8.80 8.72
N GLN A 327 -28.68 -9.93 9.37
CA GLN A 327 -28.47 -10.00 10.81
C GLN A 327 -27.01 -10.33 11.10
N ASP A 328 -26.49 -9.81 12.23
CA ASP A 328 -25.09 -9.97 12.61
C ASP A 328 -24.12 -9.54 11.50
N ALA A 329 -24.40 -8.37 10.90
CA ALA A 329 -23.60 -7.81 9.80
C ALA A 329 -22.93 -6.50 10.22
N CYS A 330 -21.72 -6.25 9.71
CA CYS A 330 -21.03 -4.98 9.94
C CYS A 330 -20.30 -4.47 8.70
N VAL A 331 -20.18 -3.14 8.59
CA VAL A 331 -19.35 -2.45 7.59
C VAL A 331 -18.21 -1.72 8.31
N LEU A 332 -16.99 -2.10 8.00
CA LEU A 332 -15.73 -1.59 8.56
C LEU A 332 -14.92 -0.92 7.47
N TYR A 333 -15.02 0.29 7.28
CA TYR A 333 -15.74 1.42 7.83
C TYR A 333 -16.31 2.30 6.71
N ILE A 334 -16.98 3.40 7.05
CA ILE A 334 -17.35 4.45 6.10
C ILE A 334 -16.76 5.78 6.60
N VAL A 335 -16.01 6.46 5.74
CA VAL A 335 -15.48 7.80 6.02
C VAL A 335 -16.61 8.82 5.86
N ASP A 336 -17.12 9.37 6.96
CA ASP A 336 -18.19 10.35 6.95
C ASP A 336 -18.09 11.30 8.16
N PRO A 337 -17.26 12.35 8.06
CA PRO A 337 -17.07 13.32 9.15
C PRO A 337 -18.35 14.03 9.59
N GLU A 338 -19.30 14.25 8.68
CA GLU A 338 -20.57 14.91 8.95
C GLU A 338 -21.47 14.01 9.83
N ALA A 339 -21.64 12.75 9.42
CA ALA A 339 -22.42 11.78 10.20
C ALA A 339 -21.78 11.49 11.57
N VAL A 340 -20.44 11.43 11.64
CA VAL A 340 -19.70 11.31 12.90
C VAL A 340 -20.01 12.49 13.83
N ALA A 341 -19.94 13.73 13.30
CA ALA A 341 -20.24 14.94 14.09
C ALA A 341 -21.68 14.93 14.65
N ALA A 342 -22.64 14.52 13.82
CA ALA A 342 -24.04 14.38 14.27
C ALA A 342 -24.18 13.35 15.38
N CYS A 343 -23.50 12.20 15.29
CA CYS A 343 -23.51 11.18 16.33
C CYS A 343 -22.89 11.67 17.65
N HIS A 344 -21.74 12.37 17.58
CA HIS A 344 -21.10 12.94 18.75
C HIS A 344 -21.94 14.01 19.42
N GLN A 345 -22.67 14.83 18.66
CA GLN A 345 -23.57 15.84 19.19
C GLN A 345 -24.78 15.22 19.90
N ALA A 346 -25.34 14.13 19.34
CA ALA A 346 -26.53 13.49 19.89
C ALA A 346 -26.25 12.58 21.09
N GLY A 347 -25.07 11.97 21.13
CA GLY A 347 -24.65 11.07 22.20
C GLY A 347 -25.13 9.62 22.05
N VAL A 348 -24.53 8.73 22.83
CA VAL A 348 -24.85 7.30 22.84
C VAL A 348 -26.31 7.07 23.27
N GLY A 349 -27.00 6.15 22.58
CA GLY A 349 -28.41 5.80 22.76
C GLY A 349 -29.37 6.67 21.96
N ALA A 350 -28.90 7.72 21.29
CA ALA A 350 -29.74 8.54 20.41
C ALA A 350 -30.09 7.74 19.12
N VAL A 351 -31.28 7.99 18.60
CA VAL A 351 -31.72 7.47 17.28
C VAL A 351 -31.80 8.64 16.32
N LEU A 352 -31.05 8.58 15.24
CA LEU A 352 -30.90 9.65 14.26
C LEU A 352 -31.33 9.19 12.87
N ASP A 353 -31.90 10.12 12.09
CA ASP A 353 -32.04 9.97 10.65
C ASP A 353 -30.77 10.56 10.01
N LEU A 354 -29.97 9.73 9.32
CA LEU A 354 -28.65 10.07 8.78
C LEU A 354 -28.58 9.75 7.30
N GLU A 355 -27.87 10.57 6.57
CA GLU A 355 -27.39 10.27 5.20
C GLU A 355 -25.92 9.86 5.31
N VAL A 356 -25.61 8.58 5.06
CA VAL A 356 -24.32 7.97 5.32
C VAL A 356 -23.54 7.69 4.04
N GLY A 357 -22.30 8.17 3.94
CA GLY A 357 -21.40 7.95 2.81
C GLY A 357 -21.84 8.60 1.50
N GLY A 358 -21.22 8.25 0.37
CA GLY A 358 -21.57 8.71 -0.96
C GLY A 358 -21.41 10.22 -1.21
N LYS A 359 -20.58 10.90 -0.39
CA LYS A 359 -20.46 12.37 -0.40
C LYS A 359 -19.21 12.88 -1.11
N ALA A 360 -18.18 12.06 -1.21
CA ALA A 360 -16.91 12.48 -1.79
C ALA A 360 -16.95 12.61 -3.32
N SER A 361 -17.75 11.78 -3.99
CA SER A 361 -17.89 11.77 -5.46
C SER A 361 -19.18 11.06 -5.85
N SER A 362 -19.80 11.49 -6.97
CA SER A 362 -20.96 10.78 -7.55
C SER A 362 -20.65 9.33 -7.98
N LEU A 363 -19.38 8.95 -8.08
CA LEU A 363 -18.95 7.58 -8.36
C LEU A 363 -18.97 6.66 -7.12
N GLN A 364 -19.14 7.23 -5.92
CA GLN A 364 -19.18 6.47 -4.66
C GLN A 364 -20.60 5.96 -4.30
N GLY A 365 -21.56 6.12 -5.20
CA GLY A 365 -22.98 5.84 -4.97
C GLY A 365 -23.70 7.02 -4.30
N GLU A 366 -25.03 6.91 -4.21
CA GLU A 366 -25.84 7.90 -3.48
C GLU A 366 -25.70 7.71 -1.96
N PRO A 367 -25.78 8.77 -1.16
CA PRO A 367 -25.83 8.64 0.30
C PRO A 367 -26.89 7.64 0.76
N CYS A 368 -26.57 6.87 1.77
CA CYS A 368 -27.46 5.84 2.30
C CYS A 368 -28.29 6.40 3.45
N SER A 369 -29.62 6.54 3.24
CA SER A 369 -30.53 6.99 4.29
C SER A 369 -30.70 5.90 5.37
N MET A 370 -30.36 6.23 6.61
CA MET A 370 -30.45 5.32 7.75
C MET A 370 -31.17 5.97 8.92
N ARG A 371 -32.05 5.19 9.58
CA ARG A 371 -32.55 5.51 10.91
C ARG A 371 -31.81 4.66 11.94
N ALA A 372 -30.71 5.19 12.45
CA ALA A 372 -29.74 4.43 13.20
C ALA A 372 -29.61 4.88 14.66
N GLU A 373 -29.41 3.89 15.54
CA GLU A 373 -29.03 4.10 16.94
C GLU A 373 -27.53 4.33 17.05
N VAL A 374 -27.10 5.33 17.81
CA VAL A 374 -25.70 5.56 18.19
C VAL A 374 -25.34 4.58 19.31
N VAL A 375 -24.55 3.56 19.00
CA VAL A 375 -24.19 2.47 19.92
C VAL A 375 -22.97 2.84 20.76
N ALA A 376 -21.94 3.43 20.15
CA ALA A 376 -20.72 3.84 20.84
C ALA A 376 -20.04 5.02 20.11
N LEU A 377 -19.21 5.75 20.83
CA LEU A 377 -18.39 6.86 20.34
C LEU A 377 -16.95 6.67 20.81
N SER A 378 -15.98 7.11 19.99
CA SER A 378 -14.54 7.04 20.28
C SER A 378 -13.83 8.26 19.74
N ASP A 379 -12.66 8.59 20.28
CA ASP A 379 -11.72 9.56 19.67
C ASP A 379 -10.98 8.97 18.46
N GLY A 380 -11.17 7.67 18.22
CA GLY A 380 -10.60 6.91 17.12
C GLY A 380 -9.15 6.50 17.30
N SER A 381 -8.55 6.73 18.47
CA SER A 381 -7.19 6.30 18.77
C SER A 381 -7.14 4.80 19.03
N PHE A 382 -6.18 4.12 18.42
CA PHE A 382 -5.96 2.68 18.61
C PHE A 382 -4.48 2.33 18.43
N ARG A 383 -4.12 1.09 18.75
CA ARG A 383 -2.79 0.56 18.49
C ARG A 383 -2.90 -0.65 17.58
N TYR A 384 -2.11 -0.68 16.50
CA TYR A 384 -2.08 -1.83 15.60
C TYR A 384 -1.59 -3.09 16.33
N ASP A 385 -2.33 -4.19 16.19
CA ASP A 385 -2.03 -5.49 16.78
C ASP A 385 -2.03 -6.65 15.76
N GLY A 386 -2.09 -6.31 14.49
CA GLY A 386 -1.94 -7.25 13.37
C GLY A 386 -0.49 -7.39 12.90
N PRO A 387 -0.23 -8.24 11.88
CA PRO A 387 1.13 -8.43 11.33
C PRO A 387 1.73 -7.18 10.68
N MET A 388 0.88 -6.27 10.18
CA MET A 388 1.31 -5.00 9.61
C MET A 388 1.31 -3.91 10.69
N TYR A 389 2.35 -3.11 10.75
CA TYR A 389 2.50 -1.96 11.67
C TYR A 389 2.31 -2.28 13.16
N SER A 390 2.45 -3.55 13.58
CA SER A 390 2.26 -3.97 14.98
C SER A 390 3.00 -3.07 15.96
N GLY A 391 2.27 -2.59 16.97
CA GLY A 391 2.83 -1.75 18.03
C GLY A 391 2.84 -0.25 17.72
N LEU A 392 2.57 0.19 16.49
CA LEU A 392 2.36 1.62 16.18
C LEU A 392 0.99 2.09 16.63
N ASP A 393 0.93 3.36 17.03
CA ASP A 393 -0.32 4.05 17.30
C ASP A 393 -0.94 4.54 15.97
N GLY A 394 -2.25 4.33 15.81
CA GLY A 394 -3.06 4.78 14.70
C GLY A 394 -4.25 5.61 15.17
N THR A 395 -4.87 6.33 14.25
CA THR A 395 -6.10 7.08 14.56
C THR A 395 -7.02 7.17 13.36
N MET A 396 -8.29 6.88 13.58
CA MET A 396 -9.40 7.13 12.66
C MET A 396 -10.04 8.51 12.85
N GLY A 397 -9.50 9.32 13.79
CA GLY A 397 -10.16 10.53 14.29
C GLY A 397 -11.45 10.22 15.05
N PRO A 398 -12.22 11.23 15.50
CA PRO A 398 -13.52 10.99 16.09
C PRO A 398 -14.33 10.00 15.28
N SER A 399 -14.93 8.99 15.95
CA SER A 399 -15.58 7.86 15.31
C SER A 399 -16.86 7.49 16.03
N ALA A 400 -17.78 6.86 15.30
CA ALA A 400 -19.06 6.42 15.86
C ALA A 400 -19.41 5.01 15.37
N HIS A 401 -19.98 4.20 16.25
CA HIS A 401 -20.64 2.96 15.92
C HIS A 401 -22.15 3.21 15.89
N ILE A 402 -22.75 3.01 14.73
CA ILE A 402 -24.21 3.12 14.54
C ILE A 402 -24.81 1.78 14.15
N ARG A 403 -26.11 1.61 14.40
CA ARG A 403 -26.82 0.36 14.09
C ARG A 403 -28.24 0.64 13.57
N GLN A 404 -28.58 -0.06 12.48
CA GLN A 404 -29.98 -0.17 12.01
C GLN A 404 -30.35 -1.64 11.83
N GLY A 405 -31.32 -2.13 12.59
CA GLY A 405 -31.66 -3.55 12.60
C GLY A 405 -30.47 -4.43 13.01
N GLY A 406 -30.12 -5.40 12.18
CA GLY A 406 -28.96 -6.29 12.35
C GLY A 406 -27.66 -5.78 11.71
N VAL A 407 -27.66 -4.57 11.10
CA VAL A 407 -26.52 -4.01 10.38
C VAL A 407 -25.83 -2.95 11.25
N HIS A 408 -24.56 -3.19 11.57
CA HIS A 408 -23.67 -2.30 12.29
C HIS A 408 -22.77 -1.55 11.31
N VAL A 409 -22.55 -0.25 11.52
CA VAL A 409 -21.65 0.57 10.68
C VAL A 409 -20.69 1.33 11.58
N LEU A 410 -19.40 1.29 11.26
CA LEU A 410 -18.40 2.16 11.88
C LEU A 410 -18.18 3.38 10.99
N LEU A 411 -18.49 4.55 11.50
CA LEU A 411 -18.24 5.83 10.87
C LEU A 411 -16.95 6.43 11.41
N VAL A 412 -16.12 6.95 10.52
CA VAL A 412 -14.80 7.50 10.86
C VAL A 412 -14.56 8.85 10.20
N ASN A 413 -13.69 9.67 10.81
CA ASN A 413 -13.32 10.98 10.29
C ASN A 413 -12.11 10.94 9.34
N LYS A 414 -11.21 9.97 9.55
CA LYS A 414 -9.97 9.85 8.79
C LYS A 414 -9.93 8.53 8.03
N ARG A 415 -9.33 8.57 6.85
CA ARG A 415 -9.06 7.37 6.08
C ARG A 415 -7.91 6.61 6.73
N GLU A 416 -8.11 5.32 6.91
CA GLU A 416 -7.08 4.35 7.29
C GLU A 416 -7.41 3.03 6.62
N GLN A 417 -6.48 2.11 6.54
CA GLN A 417 -6.76 0.78 6.03
C GLN A 417 -7.14 -0.18 7.17
N PRO A 418 -8.05 -1.13 6.94
CA PRO A 418 -8.42 -2.13 7.93
C PRO A 418 -7.37 -3.25 8.02
N PHE A 419 -6.12 -2.93 8.39
CA PHE A 419 -5.03 -3.91 8.54
C PHE A 419 -5.28 -4.93 9.66
N CYS A 420 -6.04 -4.55 10.69
CA CYS A 420 -6.40 -5.38 11.82
C CYS A 420 -7.76 -4.95 12.37
N THR A 421 -8.24 -5.65 13.41
CA THR A 421 -9.52 -5.35 14.06
C THR A 421 -9.39 -4.44 15.28
N ALA A 422 -8.21 -3.89 15.55
CA ALA A 422 -7.97 -3.10 16.76
C ALA A 422 -8.88 -1.88 16.85
N PHE A 423 -9.05 -1.13 15.76
CA PHE A 423 -9.88 0.07 15.75
C PHE A 423 -11.37 -0.23 16.02
N SER A 424 -11.92 -1.33 15.46
CA SER A 424 -13.34 -1.67 15.65
C SER A 424 -13.65 -1.99 17.12
N ARG A 425 -12.69 -2.55 17.83
CA ARG A 425 -12.85 -2.84 19.27
C ARG A 425 -12.90 -1.57 20.13
N THR A 426 -12.31 -0.45 19.70
CA THR A 426 -12.45 0.84 20.40
C THR A 426 -13.89 1.35 20.40
N LEU A 427 -14.69 0.87 19.45
CA LEU A 427 -16.12 1.16 19.30
C LEU A 427 -17.01 0.00 19.77
N GLY A 428 -16.45 -0.96 20.52
CA GLY A 428 -17.19 -2.08 21.12
C GLY A 428 -17.66 -3.12 20.09
N LEU A 429 -17.13 -3.13 18.87
CA LEU A 429 -17.48 -4.10 17.82
C LEU A 429 -16.33 -5.09 17.60
N ASP A 430 -16.58 -6.37 17.80
CA ASP A 430 -15.68 -7.46 17.39
C ASP A 430 -16.19 -8.10 16.09
N PRO A 431 -15.54 -7.87 14.95
CA PRO A 431 -15.97 -8.44 13.67
C PRO A 431 -15.98 -9.97 13.63
N LYS A 432 -15.21 -10.62 14.50
CA LYS A 432 -15.18 -12.09 14.61
C LYS A 432 -16.50 -12.68 15.11
N GLN A 433 -17.34 -11.85 15.74
CA GLN A 433 -18.66 -12.25 16.23
C GLN A 433 -19.76 -11.98 15.20
N MET A 434 -19.43 -11.34 14.07
CA MET A 434 -20.37 -11.04 13.01
C MET A 434 -20.45 -12.18 12.00
N ARG A 435 -21.62 -12.37 11.41
CA ARG A 435 -21.82 -13.33 10.32
C ARG A 435 -21.30 -12.78 8.98
N TYR A 436 -21.52 -11.50 8.73
CA TYR A 436 -21.08 -10.80 7.52
C TYR A 436 -20.25 -9.57 7.89
N VAL A 437 -19.09 -9.45 7.29
CA VAL A 437 -18.13 -8.37 7.55
C VAL A 437 -17.75 -7.71 6.24
N GLY A 438 -18.23 -6.50 6.03
CA GLY A 438 -17.82 -5.66 4.90
C GLY A 438 -16.57 -4.87 5.25
N VAL A 439 -15.57 -4.86 4.38
CA VAL A 439 -14.34 -4.07 4.52
C VAL A 439 -14.02 -3.31 3.25
N LYS A 440 -13.49 -2.09 3.37
CA LYS A 440 -13.04 -1.26 2.26
C LYS A 440 -11.54 -1.44 2.06
N SER A 441 -11.19 -2.49 1.29
CA SER A 441 -9.80 -2.87 1.09
C SER A 441 -9.66 -3.84 -0.09
N ALA A 442 -8.55 -3.79 -0.82
CA ALA A 442 -8.25 -4.74 -1.89
C ALA A 442 -7.75 -6.09 -1.32
N ALA A 443 -6.65 -6.09 -0.56
CA ALA A 443 -6.09 -7.33 0.00
C ALA A 443 -5.39 -7.15 1.36
N HIS A 444 -4.96 -5.96 1.74
CA HIS A 444 -4.21 -5.75 2.99
C HIS A 444 -4.93 -6.25 4.26
N PHE A 445 -6.28 -6.15 4.30
CA PHE A 445 -7.09 -6.66 5.39
C PHE A 445 -6.81 -8.14 5.68
N ARG A 446 -6.41 -8.94 4.68
CA ARG A 446 -6.18 -10.38 4.82
C ARG A 446 -5.19 -10.70 5.93
N ALA A 447 -4.15 -9.87 6.12
CA ALA A 447 -3.18 -10.07 7.19
C ALA A 447 -3.83 -10.20 8.59
N GLY A 448 -4.86 -9.41 8.87
CA GLY A 448 -5.57 -9.43 10.16
C GLY A 448 -6.90 -10.21 10.18
N PHE A 449 -7.47 -10.52 9.02
CA PHE A 449 -8.82 -11.10 8.90
C PHE A 449 -8.81 -12.54 8.40
N GLU A 450 -7.93 -12.93 7.48
CA GLU A 450 -7.89 -14.27 6.90
C GLU A 450 -7.70 -15.39 7.94
N PRO A 451 -6.93 -15.23 9.04
CA PRO A 451 -6.76 -16.28 10.04
C PRO A 451 -8.06 -16.73 10.75
N TRP A 452 -9.11 -15.91 10.73
CA TRP A 452 -10.38 -16.22 11.41
C TRP A 452 -11.60 -16.18 10.48
N ALA A 453 -11.46 -15.69 9.24
CA ALA A 453 -12.55 -15.68 8.28
C ALA A 453 -12.92 -17.10 7.84
N GLY A 454 -14.21 -17.43 7.85
CA GLY A 454 -14.71 -18.68 7.28
C GLY A 454 -14.60 -18.70 5.77
N GLN A 455 -14.77 -17.53 5.13
CA GLN A 455 -14.52 -17.30 3.72
C GLN A 455 -14.31 -15.81 3.42
N ILE A 456 -13.64 -15.52 2.33
CA ILE A 456 -13.38 -14.17 1.84
C ILE A 456 -13.91 -14.05 0.41
N GLN A 457 -14.70 -13.01 0.14
CA GLN A 457 -15.20 -12.64 -1.17
C GLN A 457 -14.67 -11.24 -1.52
N VAL A 458 -13.92 -11.12 -2.61
CA VAL A 458 -13.54 -9.82 -3.16
C VAL A 458 -14.66 -9.37 -4.08
N ILE A 459 -15.19 -8.18 -3.84
CA ILE A 459 -16.34 -7.63 -4.57
C ILE A 459 -15.95 -6.36 -5.32
N SER A 460 -16.74 -6.03 -6.32
CA SER A 460 -16.63 -4.82 -7.13
C SER A 460 -17.91 -4.00 -7.00
N GLU A 461 -17.84 -2.92 -6.25
CA GLU A 461 -18.90 -1.91 -6.17
C GLU A 461 -18.48 -0.63 -6.93
N PRO A 462 -19.42 0.20 -7.39
CA PRO A 462 -19.09 1.48 -7.99
C PRO A 462 -18.22 2.33 -7.05
N SER A 463 -17.11 2.87 -7.59
CA SER A 463 -16.20 3.75 -6.88
C SER A 463 -15.30 4.49 -7.87
N VAL A 464 -14.56 5.49 -7.38
CA VAL A 464 -13.55 6.22 -8.17
C VAL A 464 -12.40 5.31 -8.65
N HIS A 465 -12.21 4.15 -8.02
CA HIS A 465 -11.15 3.20 -8.35
C HIS A 465 -11.71 1.87 -8.88
N ALA A 466 -12.38 1.90 -10.01
CA ALA A 466 -12.72 0.69 -10.76
C ALA A 466 -11.61 0.39 -11.82
N PRO A 467 -10.47 -0.20 -11.45
CA PRO A 467 -9.26 -0.20 -12.26
C PRO A 467 -9.32 -1.08 -13.53
N THR A 468 -10.34 -1.91 -13.65
CA THR A 468 -10.52 -2.79 -14.83
C THR A 468 -11.63 -2.35 -15.76
N ASP A 469 -12.35 -1.28 -15.42
CA ASP A 469 -13.47 -0.80 -16.21
C ASP A 469 -13.05 0.38 -17.09
N ALA A 470 -13.75 0.53 -18.22
CA ALA A 470 -13.64 1.67 -19.14
C ALA A 470 -13.89 3.06 -18.48
N GLN A 471 -14.11 3.09 -17.17
CA GLN A 471 -14.29 4.31 -16.38
C GLN A 471 -13.00 5.06 -16.10
N LEU A 472 -11.84 4.34 -16.04
CA LEU A 472 -10.54 5.00 -15.94
C LEU A 472 -10.05 5.37 -17.33
N ALA A 473 -10.23 6.64 -17.71
CA ALA A 473 -9.78 7.15 -19.00
C ALA A 473 -8.27 7.43 -18.97
N PHE A 474 -7.45 6.40 -19.16
CA PHE A 474 -6.01 6.56 -19.34
C PHE A 474 -5.71 7.37 -20.61
N LYS A 475 -4.79 8.33 -20.51
CA LYS A 475 -4.42 9.24 -21.61
C LYS A 475 -2.91 9.29 -21.85
N ARG A 476 -2.11 8.79 -20.89
CA ARG A 476 -0.66 8.97 -20.85
C ARG A 476 0.13 7.67 -20.91
N LEU A 477 -0.56 6.52 -21.01
CA LEU A 477 0.10 5.22 -21.16
C LEU A 477 0.98 5.23 -22.41
N GLY A 478 2.27 4.95 -22.24
CA GLY A 478 3.26 4.98 -23.33
C GLY A 478 3.21 3.76 -24.25
N ARG A 479 2.41 2.73 -23.89
CA ARG A 479 2.37 1.44 -24.58
C ARG A 479 1.01 0.76 -24.41
N LYS A 480 0.73 -0.25 -25.25
CA LYS A 480 -0.40 -1.15 -25.06
C LYS A 480 -0.18 -2.02 -23.84
N LEU A 481 -1.25 -2.28 -23.08
CA LEU A 481 -1.21 -3.04 -21.83
C LEU A 481 -2.36 -4.06 -21.75
N TYR A 482 -2.05 -5.32 -21.51
CA TYR A 482 -3.05 -6.34 -21.19
C TYR A 482 -3.56 -6.14 -19.74
N PRO A 483 -4.85 -6.24 -19.41
CA PRO A 483 -5.96 -6.62 -20.30
C PRO A 483 -6.69 -5.43 -20.96
N PHE A 484 -6.16 -4.20 -20.89
CA PHE A 484 -6.82 -3.04 -21.51
C PHE A 484 -6.81 -3.12 -23.04
N ASP A 485 -5.76 -3.71 -23.59
CA ASP A 485 -5.56 -3.94 -25.01
C ASP A 485 -5.52 -5.44 -25.31
N ASP A 486 -6.01 -5.82 -26.48
CA ASP A 486 -5.88 -7.17 -27.00
C ASP A 486 -4.48 -7.36 -27.63
N ILE A 487 -3.53 -7.91 -26.84
CA ILE A 487 -2.13 -8.17 -27.21
C ILE A 487 -1.64 -9.54 -26.74
#